data_c7a7fa305492af1d08ac3309fea5f654
#
_entry.id   c7a7fa305492af1d08ac3309fea5f654
#
_cell.length_a   1.000
_cell.length_b   1.000
_cell.length_c   1.000
_cell.angle_alpha   90.00
_cell.angle_beta   90.00
_cell.angle_gamma   90.00
#
_symmetry.space_group_name_H-M   'P 1'
#
loop_
_entity.id
_entity.type
_entity.pdbx_description
1 polymer ?
#
loop_
_entity_poly.entity_id
_entity_poly.type
_entity_poly.pdbx_seq_one_letter_code
_entity_poly.pdbx_strand_id
1 'polypeptide(L)'
;VNDAPIGMFDSGVGGLTVARAVLNQLPGEQILYIGDTAHSPYGPRPIEEVRRLALGVMDELVDSGVKMLVIACNTASAAVLHDARSRYTQGKGVPVVEVIHPAARAAARVTHNGRIGLIATQGTVDSRAYADALGAVPGVELLSVACPRFVELAERGVTTGPEVMATAEEYLVPMREAGVDTLILGCTHYPLLIGPISYVMGQDVTLVTSSEETAKDVYRELAGRGLLREGPSPAPVHEFRSTGDPASFAVLAHRFLGPEVGRVRRTGLVPGSSHMVFSSDVPAPAPIVVSDDGGPAKPLDVAGAPDGPDRPGAPDRPS
;
A
#
# COMPACT_ATOMS: atom_id res chain seq x y z
N VAL A 1 -14.19 -12.43 24.24
CA VAL A 1 -13.58 -12.58 22.92
C VAL A 1 -13.83 -11.32 22.09
N ASN A 2 -15.00 -10.66 22.27
CA ASN A 2 -15.31 -9.41 21.53
C ASN A 2 -14.46 -8.21 21.96
N ASP A 3 -13.85 -8.25 23.16
CA ASP A 3 -12.96 -7.19 23.68
C ASP A 3 -11.51 -7.30 23.19
N ALA A 4 -11.15 -8.37 22.50
CA ALA A 4 -9.82 -8.52 21.92
C ALA A 4 -9.59 -7.45 20.84
N PRO A 5 -8.36 -6.93 20.69
CA PRO A 5 -8.06 -5.88 19.74
C PRO A 5 -8.07 -6.40 18.28
N ILE A 6 -8.28 -5.47 17.34
CA ILE A 6 -7.96 -5.67 15.93
C ILE A 6 -6.45 -5.54 15.79
N GLY A 7 -5.78 -6.59 15.32
CA GLY A 7 -4.35 -6.57 15.00
C GLY A 7 -4.13 -5.96 13.62
N MET A 8 -3.33 -4.91 13.54
CA MET A 8 -3.00 -4.24 12.27
C MET A 8 -1.48 -4.16 12.11
N PHE A 9 -0.98 -4.33 10.90
CA PHE A 9 0.42 -4.06 10.64
C PHE A 9 0.68 -3.43 9.26
N ASP A 10 1.81 -2.75 9.20
CA ASP A 10 2.37 -2.17 7.98
C ASP A 10 3.90 -2.27 8.02
N SER A 11 4.55 -2.06 6.88
CA SER A 11 6.01 -2.00 6.80
C SER A 11 6.62 -0.86 7.62
N GLY A 12 5.81 0.09 8.08
CA GLY A 12 6.26 1.26 8.82
C GLY A 12 5.12 2.02 9.47
N VAL A 13 4.91 3.28 9.05
CA VAL A 13 3.91 4.20 9.60
C VAL A 13 2.71 4.44 8.67
N GLY A 14 2.84 4.13 7.37
CA GLY A 14 1.83 4.45 6.37
C GLY A 14 0.47 3.81 6.67
N GLY A 15 0.45 2.58 7.15
CA GLY A 15 -0.75 1.84 7.55
C GLY A 15 -1.58 2.49 8.65
N LEU A 16 -1.04 3.52 9.33
CA LEU A 16 -1.81 4.34 10.26
C LEU A 16 -2.92 5.14 9.58
N THR A 17 -2.85 5.37 8.27
CA THR A 17 -3.99 5.89 7.49
C THR A 17 -5.15 4.91 7.45
N VAL A 18 -4.86 3.60 7.38
CA VAL A 18 -5.88 2.54 7.48
C VAL A 18 -6.41 2.46 8.91
N ALA A 19 -5.52 2.52 9.92
CA ALA A 19 -5.93 2.55 11.32
C ALA A 19 -6.88 3.73 11.60
N ARG A 20 -6.57 4.93 11.11
CA ARG A 20 -7.45 6.10 11.21
C ARG A 20 -8.83 5.83 10.60
N ALA A 21 -8.89 5.27 9.39
CA ALA A 21 -10.15 4.97 8.74
C ALA A 21 -10.97 3.95 9.54
N VAL A 22 -10.32 2.92 10.11
CA VAL A 22 -10.97 1.94 10.99
C VAL A 22 -11.48 2.59 12.28
N LEU A 23 -10.68 3.44 12.95
CA LEU A 23 -11.10 4.13 14.17
C LEU A 23 -12.27 5.10 13.92
N ASN A 24 -12.28 5.79 12.79
CA ASN A 24 -13.39 6.67 12.42
C ASN A 24 -14.69 5.89 12.20
N GLN A 25 -14.63 4.68 11.66
CA GLN A 25 -15.80 3.85 11.39
C GLN A 25 -16.22 3.01 12.59
N LEU A 26 -15.26 2.60 13.43
CA LEU A 26 -15.43 1.69 14.56
C LEU A 26 -14.78 2.28 15.84
N PRO A 27 -15.26 3.43 16.35
CA PRO A 27 -14.61 4.12 17.46
C PRO A 27 -14.63 3.33 18.79
N GLY A 28 -15.45 2.29 18.89
CA GLY A 28 -15.49 1.39 20.04
C GLY A 28 -14.45 0.27 20.01
N GLU A 29 -13.79 0.03 18.88
CA GLU A 29 -12.83 -1.07 18.74
C GLU A 29 -11.43 -0.69 19.24
N GLN A 30 -10.73 -1.68 19.82
CA GLN A 30 -9.32 -1.53 20.17
C GLN A 30 -8.45 -1.93 19.00
N ILE A 31 -7.32 -1.22 18.81
CA ILE A 31 -6.30 -1.55 17.82
C ILE A 31 -4.99 -1.88 18.53
N LEU A 32 -4.37 -3.00 18.14
CA LEU A 32 -2.96 -3.30 18.34
C LEU A 32 -2.26 -3.15 16.99
N TYR A 33 -1.46 -2.09 16.86
CA TYR A 33 -0.73 -1.79 15.62
C TYR A 33 0.75 -2.13 15.77
N ILE A 34 1.33 -2.80 14.77
CA ILE A 34 2.78 -3.03 14.67
C ILE A 34 3.30 -2.42 13.36
N GLY A 35 4.24 -1.47 13.48
CA GLY A 35 5.02 -0.95 12.35
C GLY A 35 6.37 -1.67 12.25
N ASP A 36 6.63 -2.34 11.12
CA ASP A 36 7.91 -3.02 10.90
C ASP A 36 9.00 -2.07 10.40
N THR A 37 9.25 -1.02 11.17
CA THR A 37 10.17 0.07 10.80
C THR A 37 11.64 -0.35 10.73
N ALA A 38 12.03 -1.45 11.40
CA ALA A 38 13.38 -2.00 11.28
C ALA A 38 13.67 -2.54 9.87
N HIS A 39 12.63 -2.91 9.12
CA HIS A 39 12.75 -3.47 7.77
C HIS A 39 12.08 -2.59 6.71
N SER A 40 11.61 -1.40 7.08
CA SER A 40 11.05 -0.41 6.15
C SER A 40 12.14 0.08 5.18
N PRO A 41 11.76 0.41 3.92
CA PRO A 41 10.47 0.15 3.28
C PRO A 41 10.42 -1.26 2.67
N TYR A 42 9.19 -1.80 2.51
CA TYR A 42 8.99 -3.09 1.83
C TYR A 42 9.00 -2.98 0.30
N GLY A 43 8.67 -1.81 -0.25
CA GLY A 43 8.47 -1.61 -1.68
C GLY A 43 9.62 -2.08 -2.59
N PRO A 44 10.91 -1.83 -2.27
CA PRO A 44 12.05 -2.26 -3.07
C PRO A 44 12.56 -3.68 -2.72
N ARG A 45 11.98 -4.36 -1.73
CA ARG A 45 12.47 -5.69 -1.29
C ARG A 45 11.94 -6.82 -2.17
N PRO A 46 12.71 -7.92 -2.30
CA PRO A 46 12.19 -9.13 -2.91
C PRO A 46 10.91 -9.61 -2.21
N ILE A 47 9.94 -10.08 -3.00
CA ILE A 47 8.61 -10.46 -2.48
C ILE A 47 8.68 -11.56 -1.41
N GLU A 48 9.62 -12.49 -1.55
CA GLU A 48 9.84 -13.58 -0.58
C GLU A 48 10.37 -13.07 0.77
N GLU A 49 11.21 -12.03 0.74
CA GLU A 49 11.66 -11.37 1.97
C GLU A 49 10.50 -10.65 2.65
N VAL A 50 9.70 -9.88 1.90
CA VAL A 50 8.50 -9.22 2.41
C VAL A 50 7.54 -10.24 3.03
N ARG A 51 7.32 -11.37 2.36
CA ARG A 51 6.49 -12.47 2.85
C ARG A 51 6.96 -12.99 4.20
N ARG A 52 8.24 -13.28 4.34
CA ARG A 52 8.84 -13.77 5.59
C ARG A 52 8.68 -12.76 6.73
N LEU A 53 8.98 -11.49 6.46
CA LEU A 53 8.87 -10.40 7.44
C LEU A 53 7.42 -10.20 7.89
N ALA A 54 6.51 -10.09 6.94
CA ALA A 54 5.09 -9.88 7.20
C ALA A 54 4.47 -11.03 8.02
N LEU A 55 4.78 -12.29 7.69
CA LEU A 55 4.30 -13.44 8.46
C LEU A 55 4.83 -13.42 9.90
N GLY A 56 6.08 -13.01 10.12
CA GLY A 56 6.63 -12.86 11.47
C GLY A 56 5.88 -11.83 12.31
N VAL A 57 5.53 -10.68 11.72
CA VAL A 57 4.73 -9.65 12.41
C VAL A 57 3.30 -10.15 12.69
N MET A 58 2.71 -10.85 11.74
CA MET A 58 1.36 -11.43 11.92
C MET A 58 1.33 -12.50 13.00
N ASP A 59 2.38 -13.30 13.14
CA ASP A 59 2.50 -14.27 14.23
C ASP A 59 2.49 -13.56 15.60
N GLU A 60 3.28 -12.49 15.76
CA GLU A 60 3.30 -11.71 17.02
C GLU A 60 1.90 -11.13 17.33
N LEU A 61 1.18 -10.62 16.33
CA LEU A 61 -0.18 -10.12 16.52
C LEU A 61 -1.12 -11.25 17.00
N VAL A 62 -1.08 -12.41 16.36
CA VAL A 62 -1.92 -13.55 16.74
C VAL A 62 -1.59 -14.06 18.14
N ASP A 63 -0.29 -14.15 18.47
CA ASP A 63 0.17 -14.55 19.79
C ASP A 63 -0.20 -13.51 20.87
N SER A 64 -0.40 -12.25 20.49
CA SER A 64 -0.96 -11.20 21.36
C SER A 64 -2.49 -11.30 21.55
N GLY A 65 -3.16 -12.26 20.92
CA GLY A 65 -4.59 -12.53 21.14
C GLY A 65 -5.56 -11.63 20.37
N VAL A 66 -5.18 -11.15 19.19
CA VAL A 66 -6.06 -10.32 18.34
C VAL A 66 -7.23 -11.14 17.80
N LYS A 67 -8.41 -10.51 17.66
CA LYS A 67 -9.60 -11.14 17.09
C LYS A 67 -9.68 -11.12 15.58
N MET A 68 -8.88 -10.28 14.93
CA MET A 68 -8.80 -10.09 13.48
C MET A 68 -7.41 -9.58 13.11
N LEU A 69 -6.92 -9.93 11.92
CA LEU A 69 -5.71 -9.37 11.32
C LEU A 69 -6.07 -8.42 10.18
N VAL A 70 -5.44 -7.25 10.14
CA VAL A 70 -5.51 -6.31 9.02
C VAL A 70 -4.12 -6.08 8.46
N ILE A 71 -3.90 -6.48 7.22
CA ILE A 71 -2.68 -6.19 6.48
C ILE A 71 -2.82 -4.79 5.87
N ALA A 72 -2.34 -3.78 6.59
CA ALA A 72 -2.49 -2.37 6.23
C ALA A 72 -1.39 -1.88 5.27
N CYS A 73 -0.68 -2.78 4.60
CA CYS A 73 0.39 -2.49 3.64
C CYS A 73 0.08 -3.15 2.30
N ASN A 74 0.07 -2.39 1.20
CA ASN A 74 -0.19 -2.93 -0.13
C ASN A 74 0.89 -3.93 -0.57
N THR A 75 2.17 -3.61 -0.36
CA THR A 75 3.28 -4.50 -0.69
C THR A 75 3.21 -5.80 0.12
N ALA A 76 2.90 -5.72 1.42
CA ALA A 76 2.71 -6.91 2.24
C ALA A 76 1.48 -7.71 1.80
N SER A 77 0.34 -7.05 1.54
CA SER A 77 -0.89 -7.72 1.04
C SER A 77 -0.61 -8.55 -0.21
N ALA A 78 0.10 -7.97 -1.17
CA ALA A 78 0.51 -8.65 -2.39
C ALA A 78 1.40 -9.89 -2.12
N ALA A 79 2.27 -9.80 -1.10
CA ALA A 79 3.22 -10.86 -0.80
C ALA A 79 2.64 -12.04 -0.01
N VAL A 80 1.66 -11.79 0.90
CA VAL A 80 1.32 -12.81 1.92
C VAL A 80 -0.15 -13.22 1.98
N LEU A 81 -1.06 -12.59 1.24
CA LEU A 81 -2.49 -12.78 1.45
C LEU A 81 -2.92 -14.25 1.43
N HIS A 82 -2.42 -15.02 0.47
CA HIS A 82 -2.76 -16.44 0.35
C HIS A 82 -2.32 -17.24 1.60
N ASP A 83 -1.07 -17.05 2.03
CA ASP A 83 -0.52 -17.74 3.20
C ASP A 83 -1.20 -17.29 4.49
N ALA A 84 -1.47 -15.99 4.59
CA ALA A 84 -2.16 -15.42 5.74
C ALA A 84 -3.56 -16.01 5.92
N ARG A 85 -4.33 -16.15 4.83
CA ARG A 85 -5.66 -16.78 4.88
C ARG A 85 -5.57 -18.25 5.25
N SER A 86 -4.65 -19.00 4.67
CA SER A 86 -4.43 -20.40 5.00
C SER A 86 -4.02 -20.58 6.45
N ARG A 87 -3.00 -19.84 6.90
CA ARG A 87 -2.39 -19.99 8.22
C ARG A 87 -3.28 -19.50 9.35
N TYR A 88 -3.91 -18.33 9.19
CA TYR A 88 -4.64 -17.68 10.29
C TYR A 88 -6.15 -17.86 10.19
N THR A 89 -6.75 -17.67 9.00
CA THR A 89 -8.20 -17.81 8.89
C THR A 89 -8.63 -19.28 8.94
N GLN A 90 -8.00 -20.14 8.13
CA GLN A 90 -8.35 -21.55 8.07
C GLN A 90 -7.74 -22.33 9.25
N GLY A 91 -6.49 -22.04 9.60
CA GLY A 91 -5.77 -22.77 10.64
C GLY A 91 -6.09 -22.35 12.08
N LYS A 92 -6.33 -21.05 12.34
CA LYS A 92 -6.54 -20.52 13.69
C LYS A 92 -7.89 -19.84 13.91
N GLY A 93 -8.73 -19.71 12.88
CA GLY A 93 -10.03 -19.04 12.97
C GLY A 93 -9.97 -17.51 13.09
N VAL A 94 -8.78 -16.91 12.90
CA VAL A 94 -8.56 -15.45 12.93
C VAL A 94 -8.77 -14.89 11.54
N PRO A 95 -9.82 -14.09 11.27
CA PRO A 95 -10.07 -13.53 9.95
C PRO A 95 -8.96 -12.56 9.53
N VAL A 96 -8.67 -12.54 8.23
CA VAL A 96 -7.66 -11.67 7.61
C VAL A 96 -8.33 -10.75 6.60
N VAL A 97 -8.20 -9.46 6.80
CA VAL A 97 -8.56 -8.38 5.87
C VAL A 97 -7.29 -7.72 5.35
N GLU A 98 -7.31 -7.26 4.10
CA GLU A 98 -6.17 -6.59 3.47
C GLU A 98 -6.64 -5.43 2.59
N VAL A 99 -5.71 -4.68 2.00
CA VAL A 99 -6.00 -3.38 1.40
C VAL A 99 -6.21 -3.38 -0.13
N ILE A 100 -5.85 -4.46 -0.85
CA ILE A 100 -5.89 -4.52 -2.32
C ILE A 100 -7.30 -4.78 -2.85
N HIS A 101 -7.91 -5.90 -2.45
CA HIS A 101 -9.21 -6.30 -2.97
C HIS A 101 -10.34 -5.30 -2.66
N PRO A 102 -10.41 -4.69 -1.46
CA PRO A 102 -11.41 -3.65 -1.19
C PRO A 102 -11.29 -2.46 -2.14
N ALA A 103 -10.07 -1.97 -2.37
CA ALA A 103 -9.80 -0.86 -3.27
C ALA A 103 -10.08 -1.22 -4.74
N ALA A 104 -9.67 -2.40 -5.20
CA ALA A 104 -9.95 -2.88 -6.56
C ALA A 104 -11.47 -2.97 -6.83
N ARG A 105 -12.24 -3.57 -5.90
CA ARG A 105 -13.70 -3.63 -6.01
C ARG A 105 -14.36 -2.25 -6.02
N ALA A 106 -13.85 -1.31 -5.22
CA ALA A 106 -14.37 0.05 -5.21
C ALA A 106 -14.10 0.76 -6.54
N ALA A 107 -12.89 0.67 -7.06
CA ALA A 107 -12.52 1.26 -8.34
C ALA A 107 -13.37 0.70 -9.50
N ALA A 108 -13.56 -0.62 -9.55
CA ALA A 108 -14.40 -1.27 -10.54
C ALA A 108 -15.87 -0.84 -10.48
N ARG A 109 -16.37 -0.40 -9.31
CA ARG A 109 -17.75 0.10 -9.17
C ARG A 109 -17.94 1.53 -9.60
N VAL A 110 -16.89 2.36 -9.54
CA VAL A 110 -17.02 3.81 -9.76
C VAL A 110 -16.49 4.27 -11.12
N THR A 111 -15.69 3.45 -11.79
CA THR A 111 -15.24 3.78 -13.15
C THR A 111 -16.42 3.85 -14.13
N HIS A 112 -16.39 4.80 -15.04
CA HIS A 112 -17.41 4.99 -16.09
C HIS A 112 -16.93 4.51 -17.46
N ASN A 113 -15.61 4.65 -17.73
CA ASN A 113 -15.03 4.29 -19.02
C ASN A 113 -14.19 3.01 -18.98
N GLY A 114 -14.05 2.38 -17.80
CA GLY A 114 -13.26 1.19 -17.59
C GLY A 114 -11.76 1.42 -17.47
N ARG A 115 -11.25 2.65 -17.60
CA ARG A 115 -9.82 2.96 -17.49
C ARG A 115 -9.45 3.35 -16.08
N ILE A 116 -8.88 2.38 -15.36
CA ILE A 116 -8.46 2.53 -13.98
C ILE A 116 -6.95 2.74 -13.91
N GLY A 117 -6.52 3.79 -13.23
CA GLY A 117 -5.12 4.01 -12.87
C GLY A 117 -4.79 3.40 -11.52
N LEU A 118 -3.57 2.90 -11.38
CA LEU A 118 -2.99 2.49 -10.11
C LEU A 118 -1.66 3.20 -9.90
N ILE A 119 -1.54 3.93 -8.82
CA ILE A 119 -0.23 4.37 -8.31
C ILE A 119 0.12 3.56 -7.07
N ALA A 120 1.34 3.02 -7.02
CA ALA A 120 1.76 2.11 -5.95
C ALA A 120 3.29 2.12 -5.78
N THR A 121 3.80 1.32 -4.87
CA THR A 121 5.23 1.02 -4.79
C THR A 121 5.65 0.07 -5.91
N GLN A 122 6.96 0.03 -6.23
CA GLN A 122 7.47 -0.89 -7.26
C GLN A 122 7.05 -2.34 -6.98
N GLY A 123 7.27 -2.84 -5.76
CA GLY A 123 6.91 -4.22 -5.42
C GLY A 123 5.42 -4.53 -5.54
N THR A 124 4.53 -3.54 -5.30
CA THR A 124 3.09 -3.71 -5.50
C THR A 124 2.74 -3.79 -6.99
N VAL A 125 3.36 -2.95 -7.83
CA VAL A 125 3.16 -2.99 -9.29
C VAL A 125 3.68 -4.33 -9.86
N ASP A 126 4.90 -4.71 -9.51
CA ASP A 126 5.55 -5.93 -10.02
C ASP A 126 4.80 -7.21 -9.61
N SER A 127 4.15 -7.20 -8.45
CA SER A 127 3.35 -8.34 -7.97
C SER A 127 2.12 -8.65 -8.82
N ARG A 128 1.63 -7.68 -9.61
CA ARG A 128 0.38 -7.74 -10.38
C ARG A 128 -0.89 -7.99 -9.55
N ALA A 129 -0.84 -7.93 -8.22
CA ALA A 129 -1.97 -8.28 -7.35
C ALA A 129 -3.24 -7.44 -7.63
N TYR A 130 -3.11 -6.18 -8.02
CA TYR A 130 -4.24 -5.36 -8.46
C TYR A 130 -4.77 -5.77 -9.84
N ALA A 131 -3.89 -6.16 -10.77
CA ALA A 131 -4.30 -6.67 -12.07
C ALA A 131 -5.09 -7.98 -11.91
N ASP A 132 -4.62 -8.88 -11.06
CA ASP A 132 -5.32 -10.13 -10.74
C ASP A 132 -6.68 -9.87 -10.07
N ALA A 133 -6.74 -8.90 -9.15
CA ALA A 133 -7.98 -8.54 -8.47
C ALA A 133 -9.03 -7.92 -9.40
N LEU A 134 -8.60 -7.24 -10.47
CA LEU A 134 -9.47 -6.61 -11.49
C LEU A 134 -9.70 -7.48 -12.72
N GLY A 135 -8.88 -8.52 -12.94
CA GLY A 135 -8.89 -9.35 -14.14
C GLY A 135 -10.20 -10.12 -14.39
N ALA A 136 -11.04 -10.27 -13.36
CA ALA A 136 -12.36 -10.87 -13.50
C ALA A 136 -13.46 -9.85 -13.87
N VAL A 137 -13.13 -8.54 -13.95
CA VAL A 137 -14.11 -7.48 -14.25
C VAL A 137 -14.07 -7.15 -15.74
N PRO A 138 -15.12 -7.46 -16.51
CA PRO A 138 -15.13 -7.22 -17.95
C PRO A 138 -15.04 -5.71 -18.28
N GLY A 139 -14.27 -5.38 -19.31
CA GLY A 139 -14.16 -4.02 -19.83
C GLY A 139 -13.33 -3.07 -18.95
N VAL A 140 -12.55 -3.59 -18.00
CA VAL A 140 -11.62 -2.81 -17.21
C VAL A 140 -10.21 -2.94 -17.77
N GLU A 141 -9.56 -1.79 -17.98
CA GLU A 141 -8.15 -1.64 -18.33
C GLU A 141 -7.41 -1.00 -17.14
N LEU A 142 -6.32 -1.63 -16.67
CA LEU A 142 -5.51 -1.12 -15.56
C LEU A 142 -4.19 -0.55 -16.05
N LEU A 143 -3.99 0.76 -15.84
CA LEU A 143 -2.72 1.44 -16.04
C LEU A 143 -2.00 1.62 -14.71
N SER A 144 -0.85 0.94 -14.52
CA SER A 144 -0.10 0.97 -13.26
C SER A 144 1.20 1.77 -13.39
N VAL A 145 1.46 2.64 -12.40
CA VAL A 145 2.71 3.42 -12.29
C VAL A 145 3.29 3.26 -10.89
N ALA A 146 4.57 2.90 -10.82
CA ALA A 146 5.29 2.90 -9.56
C ALA A 146 5.74 4.33 -9.20
N CYS A 147 5.42 4.78 -7.98
CA CYS A 147 5.64 6.14 -7.50
C CYS A 147 6.46 6.16 -6.20
N PRO A 148 7.71 5.65 -6.18
CA PRO A 148 8.48 5.50 -4.94
C PRO A 148 8.74 6.83 -4.23
N ARG A 149 8.96 7.92 -4.96
CA ARG A 149 9.23 9.25 -4.39
C ARG A 149 8.05 9.80 -3.56
N PHE A 150 6.84 9.36 -3.80
CA PHE A 150 5.69 9.76 -2.99
C PHE A 150 5.78 9.24 -1.54
N VAL A 151 6.37 8.07 -1.32
CA VAL A 151 6.63 7.56 0.04
C VAL A 151 7.58 8.47 0.79
N GLU A 152 8.71 8.82 0.17
CA GLU A 152 9.73 9.71 0.74
C GLU A 152 9.15 11.10 1.06
N LEU A 153 8.43 11.72 0.12
CA LEU A 153 7.80 13.03 0.32
C LEU A 153 6.82 13.00 1.48
N ALA A 154 5.97 11.96 1.58
CA ALA A 154 5.02 11.82 2.66
C ALA A 154 5.70 11.68 4.02
N GLU A 155 6.76 10.86 4.13
CA GLU A 155 7.51 10.67 5.37
C GLU A 155 8.30 11.94 5.78
N ARG A 156 8.85 12.67 4.82
CA ARG A 156 9.45 13.99 5.06
C ARG A 156 8.43 15.07 5.42
N GLY A 157 7.14 14.82 5.18
CA GLY A 157 6.05 15.77 5.40
C GLY A 157 5.96 16.84 4.31
N VAL A 158 6.54 16.60 3.15
CA VAL A 158 6.45 17.46 1.96
C VAL A 158 5.15 17.12 1.22
N THR A 159 4.05 17.66 1.71
CA THR A 159 2.70 17.39 1.18
C THR A 159 2.17 18.50 0.28
N THR A 160 2.87 19.61 0.19
CA THR A 160 2.54 20.79 -0.63
C THR A 160 3.81 21.42 -1.21
N GLY A 161 3.65 22.30 -2.19
CA GLY A 161 4.74 23.07 -2.77
C GLY A 161 5.32 22.49 -4.06
N PRO A 162 6.34 23.14 -4.64
CA PRO A 162 6.80 22.82 -6.00
C PRO A 162 7.41 21.43 -6.14
N GLU A 163 8.10 20.90 -5.12
CA GLU A 163 8.74 19.58 -5.18
C GLU A 163 7.70 18.45 -5.36
N VAL A 164 6.67 18.44 -4.52
CA VAL A 164 5.62 17.42 -4.62
C VAL A 164 4.77 17.60 -5.87
N MET A 165 4.54 18.84 -6.31
CA MET A 165 3.79 19.12 -7.54
C MET A 165 4.52 18.61 -8.77
N ALA A 166 5.82 18.90 -8.92
CA ALA A 166 6.63 18.41 -10.04
C ALA A 166 6.68 16.86 -10.05
N THR A 167 6.80 16.23 -8.88
CA THR A 167 6.77 14.77 -8.77
C THR A 167 5.39 14.21 -9.16
N ALA A 168 4.32 14.87 -8.76
CA ALA A 168 2.97 14.45 -9.12
C ALA A 168 2.72 14.59 -10.63
N GLU A 169 3.16 15.68 -11.24
CA GLU A 169 3.07 15.87 -12.70
C GLU A 169 3.84 14.80 -13.48
N GLU A 170 5.06 14.48 -13.05
CA GLU A 170 5.89 13.44 -13.66
C GLU A 170 5.19 12.09 -13.70
N TYR A 171 4.56 11.68 -12.60
CA TYR A 171 3.91 10.36 -12.49
C TYR A 171 2.51 10.32 -13.09
N LEU A 172 1.74 11.41 -12.99
CA LEU A 172 0.30 11.35 -13.20
C LEU A 172 -0.17 11.94 -14.53
N VAL A 173 0.62 12.87 -15.15
CA VAL A 173 0.25 13.43 -16.46
C VAL A 173 0.05 12.33 -17.51
N PRO A 174 0.92 11.32 -17.64
CA PRO A 174 0.70 10.22 -18.57
C PRO A 174 -0.59 9.44 -18.33
N MET A 175 -1.00 9.25 -17.06
CA MET A 175 -2.25 8.57 -16.71
C MET A 175 -3.48 9.41 -17.10
N ARG A 176 -3.43 10.71 -16.83
CA ARG A 176 -4.49 11.63 -17.23
C ARG A 176 -4.66 11.67 -18.75
N GLU A 177 -3.55 11.75 -19.50
CA GLU A 177 -3.56 11.74 -20.97
C GLU A 177 -4.05 10.42 -21.55
N ALA A 178 -3.82 9.31 -20.85
CA ALA A 178 -4.39 8.00 -21.21
C ALA A 178 -5.89 7.89 -20.92
N GLY A 179 -6.52 8.92 -20.36
CA GLY A 179 -7.96 8.98 -20.10
C GLY A 179 -8.42 8.14 -18.91
N VAL A 180 -7.56 7.95 -17.92
CA VAL A 180 -7.95 7.34 -16.62
C VAL A 180 -9.04 8.18 -15.97
N ASP A 181 -10.18 7.56 -15.63
CA ASP A 181 -11.27 8.21 -14.90
C ASP A 181 -11.34 7.85 -13.42
N THR A 182 -10.60 6.82 -13.02
CA THR A 182 -10.57 6.33 -11.65
C THR A 182 -9.13 5.99 -11.28
N LEU A 183 -8.62 6.55 -10.18
CA LEU A 183 -7.25 6.35 -9.73
C LEU A 183 -7.21 5.68 -8.35
N ILE A 184 -6.61 4.50 -8.27
CA ILE A 184 -6.37 3.79 -7.01
C ILE A 184 -5.07 4.31 -6.37
N LEU A 185 -5.18 4.78 -5.13
CA LEU A 185 -4.02 5.09 -4.29
C LEU A 185 -3.55 3.80 -3.60
N GLY A 186 -2.75 3.01 -4.32
CA GLY A 186 -2.28 1.68 -3.92
C GLY A 186 -1.06 1.69 -2.98
N CYS A 187 -0.92 2.73 -2.19
CA CYS A 187 0.05 2.83 -1.11
C CYS A 187 -0.55 3.64 0.05
N THR A 188 -0.32 3.19 1.26
CA THR A 188 -0.86 3.78 2.50
C THR A 188 -0.32 5.18 2.81
N HIS A 189 0.77 5.60 2.19
CA HIS A 189 1.34 6.95 2.30
C HIS A 189 0.60 7.98 1.43
N TYR A 190 0.05 7.55 0.29
CA TYR A 190 -0.47 8.47 -0.74
C TYR A 190 -1.71 9.27 -0.33
N PRO A 191 -2.56 8.85 0.61
CA PRO A 191 -3.61 9.71 1.14
C PRO A 191 -3.11 11.04 1.72
N LEU A 192 -1.86 11.13 2.21
CA LEU A 192 -1.27 12.39 2.64
C LEU A 192 -0.96 13.36 1.48
N LEU A 193 -0.89 12.85 0.26
CA LEU A 193 -0.61 13.60 -0.97
C LEU A 193 -1.86 13.79 -1.85
N ILE A 194 -3.05 13.60 -1.28
CA ILE A 194 -4.31 13.63 -2.05
C ILE A 194 -4.53 14.97 -2.74
N GLY A 195 -4.08 16.10 -2.14
CA GLY A 195 -4.18 17.43 -2.73
C GLY A 195 -3.42 17.55 -4.06
N PRO A 196 -2.09 17.37 -4.10
CA PRO A 196 -1.30 17.34 -5.33
C PRO A 196 -1.79 16.32 -6.36
N ILE A 197 -2.13 15.11 -5.91
CA ILE A 197 -2.64 14.03 -6.79
C ILE A 197 -3.96 14.48 -7.45
N SER A 198 -4.92 14.96 -6.68
CA SER A 198 -6.20 15.41 -7.19
C SER A 198 -6.06 16.61 -8.13
N TYR A 199 -5.16 17.54 -7.81
CA TYR A 199 -4.90 18.71 -8.65
C TYR A 199 -4.37 18.31 -10.05
N VAL A 200 -3.40 17.40 -10.11
CA VAL A 200 -2.80 16.96 -11.39
C VAL A 200 -3.77 16.10 -12.19
N MET A 201 -4.49 15.18 -11.55
CA MET A 201 -5.46 14.32 -12.23
C MET A 201 -6.70 15.07 -12.73
N GLY A 202 -7.08 16.15 -12.04
CA GLY A 202 -8.29 16.92 -12.36
C GLY A 202 -9.54 16.41 -11.64
N GLN A 203 -10.62 17.20 -11.76
CA GLN A 203 -11.88 16.95 -11.02
C GLN A 203 -12.71 15.79 -11.57
N ASP A 204 -12.47 15.39 -12.81
CA ASP A 204 -13.22 14.31 -13.47
C ASP A 204 -12.67 12.90 -13.11
N VAL A 205 -11.56 12.84 -12.34
CA VAL A 205 -10.97 11.58 -11.93
C VAL A 205 -11.35 11.25 -10.48
N THR A 206 -11.99 10.11 -10.30
CA THR A 206 -12.35 9.60 -8.96
C THR A 206 -11.14 8.99 -8.28
N LEU A 207 -10.76 9.48 -7.10
CA LEU A 207 -9.69 8.90 -6.30
C LEU A 207 -10.27 7.82 -5.36
N VAL A 208 -9.67 6.63 -5.38
CA VAL A 208 -10.04 5.51 -4.51
C VAL A 208 -8.89 5.25 -3.55
N THR A 209 -9.13 5.45 -2.25
CA THR A 209 -8.15 5.15 -1.21
C THR A 209 -8.34 3.73 -0.69
N SER A 210 -7.26 2.98 -0.55
CA SER A 210 -7.32 1.63 0.03
C SER A 210 -7.74 1.66 1.51
N SER A 211 -7.45 2.74 2.25
CA SER A 211 -7.75 2.85 3.68
C SER A 211 -9.25 2.84 3.99
N GLU A 212 -10.04 3.67 3.31
CA GLU A 212 -11.47 3.78 3.56
C GLU A 212 -12.22 2.50 3.17
N GLU A 213 -11.87 1.91 2.02
CA GLU A 213 -12.51 0.69 1.57
C GLU A 213 -12.17 -0.51 2.47
N THR A 214 -10.93 -0.54 2.98
CA THR A 214 -10.53 -1.56 3.97
C THR A 214 -11.29 -1.42 5.29
N ALA A 215 -11.52 -0.20 5.79
CA ALA A 215 -12.30 0.01 7.00
C ALA A 215 -13.73 -0.53 6.86
N LYS A 216 -14.36 -0.36 5.69
CA LYS A 216 -15.68 -0.95 5.39
C LYS A 216 -15.65 -2.48 5.41
N ASP A 217 -14.59 -3.11 4.90
CA ASP A 217 -14.44 -4.56 4.92
C ASP A 217 -14.17 -5.08 6.34
N VAL A 218 -13.37 -4.37 7.14
CA VAL A 218 -13.18 -4.68 8.57
C VAL A 218 -14.51 -4.69 9.30
N TYR A 219 -15.35 -3.66 9.11
CA TYR A 219 -16.68 -3.64 9.69
C TYR A 219 -17.53 -4.83 9.26
N ARG A 220 -17.60 -5.12 7.94
CA ARG A 220 -18.41 -6.23 7.41
C ARG A 220 -17.97 -7.58 7.97
N GLU A 221 -16.67 -7.81 8.05
CA GLU A 221 -16.11 -9.06 8.55
C GLU A 221 -16.36 -9.23 10.05
N LEU A 222 -16.18 -8.17 10.86
CA LEU A 222 -16.48 -8.20 12.29
C LEU A 222 -17.99 -8.42 12.56
N ALA A 223 -18.84 -7.67 11.85
CA ALA A 223 -20.28 -7.79 11.97
C ALA A 223 -20.80 -9.17 11.56
N GLY A 224 -20.32 -9.67 10.41
CA GLY A 224 -20.71 -10.97 9.85
C GLY A 224 -20.32 -12.16 10.74
N ARG A 225 -19.26 -12.00 11.56
CA ARG A 225 -18.78 -13.03 12.49
C ARG A 225 -19.24 -12.83 13.94
N GLY A 226 -20.00 -11.77 14.24
CA GLY A 226 -20.36 -11.44 15.61
C GLY A 226 -19.15 -11.08 16.48
N LEU A 227 -18.13 -10.45 15.90
CA LEU A 227 -16.88 -10.07 16.59
C LEU A 227 -16.82 -8.58 16.95
N LEU A 228 -17.86 -7.80 16.63
CA LEU A 228 -17.95 -6.41 17.07
C LEU A 228 -17.93 -6.34 18.60
N ARG A 229 -17.23 -5.34 19.13
CA ARG A 229 -17.23 -5.04 20.55
C ARG A 229 -18.61 -4.50 20.95
N GLU A 230 -19.28 -5.15 21.88
CA GLU A 230 -20.63 -4.83 22.30
C GLU A 230 -20.66 -4.30 23.73
N GLY A 231 -21.65 -3.45 24.02
CA GLY A 231 -22.01 -3.01 25.36
C GLY A 231 -21.30 -1.75 25.84
N PRO A 232 -21.62 -1.26 27.05
CA PRO A 232 -20.99 -0.13 27.69
C PRO A 232 -19.60 -0.54 28.20
N SER A 233 -18.64 -0.55 27.29
CA SER A 233 -17.25 -0.85 27.60
C SER A 233 -16.48 0.44 27.89
N PRO A 234 -15.40 0.41 28.70
CA PRO A 234 -14.49 1.55 28.84
C PRO A 234 -14.00 2.02 27.48
N ALA A 235 -13.60 3.29 27.37
CA ALA A 235 -13.00 3.82 26.16
C ALA A 235 -11.85 2.90 25.69
N PRO A 236 -11.76 2.58 24.37
CA PRO A 236 -10.73 1.68 23.87
C PRO A 236 -9.33 2.28 24.10
N VAL A 237 -8.40 1.43 24.53
CA VAL A 237 -6.99 1.80 24.66
C VAL A 237 -6.23 1.16 23.52
N HIS A 238 -5.73 2.00 22.60
CA HIS A 238 -4.95 1.52 21.46
C HIS A 238 -3.51 1.28 21.88
N GLU A 239 -2.89 0.23 21.33
CA GLU A 239 -1.49 -0.09 21.53
C GLU A 239 -0.73 0.01 20.22
N PHE A 240 0.45 0.67 20.29
CA PHE A 240 1.33 0.84 19.14
C PHE A 240 2.70 0.25 19.46
N ARG A 241 3.20 -0.58 18.54
CA ARG A 241 4.52 -1.20 18.63
C ARG A 241 5.33 -0.92 17.37
N SER A 242 6.66 -0.90 17.52
CA SER A 242 7.61 -0.74 16.42
C SER A 242 8.71 -1.80 16.55
N THR A 243 9.13 -2.38 15.44
CA THR A 243 10.30 -3.27 15.39
C THR A 243 11.61 -2.47 15.45
N GLY A 244 11.58 -1.21 14.99
CA GLY A 244 12.69 -0.27 15.05
C GLY A 244 12.68 0.60 16.31
N ASP A 245 13.16 1.84 16.17
CA ASP A 245 13.17 2.81 17.27
C ASP A 245 11.77 3.36 17.57
N PRO A 246 11.23 3.16 18.79
CA PRO A 246 9.91 3.65 19.15
C PRO A 246 9.77 5.18 19.13
N ALA A 247 10.84 5.92 19.41
CA ALA A 247 10.79 7.38 19.44
C ALA A 247 10.66 7.95 18.02
N SER A 248 11.46 7.45 17.08
CA SER A 248 11.37 7.80 15.66
C SER A 248 9.99 7.42 15.07
N PHE A 249 9.48 6.24 15.42
CA PHE A 249 8.14 5.83 15.03
C PHE A 249 7.08 6.80 15.53
N ALA A 250 7.13 7.18 16.83
CA ALA A 250 6.12 8.08 17.42
C ALA A 250 6.04 9.43 16.71
N VAL A 251 7.19 10.02 16.35
CA VAL A 251 7.25 11.29 15.61
C VAL A 251 6.53 11.21 14.27
N LEU A 252 6.79 10.15 13.50
CA LEU A 252 6.12 9.92 12.22
C LEU A 252 4.66 9.55 12.42
N ALA A 253 4.35 8.68 13.39
CA ALA A 253 3.00 8.22 13.65
C ALA A 253 2.03 9.34 13.99
N HIS A 254 2.46 10.37 14.72
CA HIS A 254 1.66 11.57 14.97
C HIS A 254 1.29 12.32 13.68
N ARG A 255 2.11 12.27 12.64
CA ARG A 255 1.79 12.88 11.34
C ARG A 255 0.69 12.12 10.61
N PHE A 256 0.66 10.79 10.74
CA PHE A 256 -0.28 9.92 10.04
C PHE A 256 -1.59 9.73 10.79
N LEU A 257 -1.56 9.58 12.11
CA LEU A 257 -2.73 9.27 12.93
C LEU A 257 -3.14 10.41 13.89
N GLY A 258 -2.21 11.31 14.26
CA GLY A 258 -2.49 12.40 15.17
C GLY A 258 -2.35 12.01 16.64
N PRO A 259 -3.13 12.66 17.54
CA PRO A 259 -2.98 12.52 18.99
C PRO A 259 -3.40 11.15 19.54
N GLU A 260 -4.10 10.34 18.73
CA GLU A 260 -4.51 8.97 19.09
C GLU A 260 -3.31 8.04 19.27
N VAL A 261 -2.13 8.41 18.73
CA VAL A 261 -0.89 7.70 18.99
C VAL A 261 -0.43 7.95 20.41
N GLY A 262 -0.73 7.02 21.28
CA GLY A 262 -0.23 7.02 22.64
C GLY A 262 1.23 6.57 22.74
N ARG A 263 1.56 5.89 23.84
CA ARG A 263 2.92 5.35 24.06
C ARG A 263 3.23 4.24 23.05
N VAL A 264 4.32 4.41 22.29
CA VAL A 264 4.87 3.36 21.42
C VAL A 264 5.83 2.46 22.20
N ARG A 265 5.72 1.15 22.01
CA ARG A 265 6.61 0.15 22.59
C ARG A 265 7.44 -0.53 21.51
N ARG A 266 8.59 -1.07 21.89
CA ARG A 266 9.36 -1.93 21.01
C ARG A 266 8.75 -3.33 21.00
N THR A 267 8.68 -3.98 19.81
CA THR A 267 8.29 -5.39 19.73
C THR A 267 9.45 -6.31 20.08
N GLY A 268 9.17 -7.59 20.33
CA GLY A 268 10.19 -8.62 20.53
C GLY A 268 10.84 -9.11 19.23
N LEU A 269 10.33 -8.72 18.06
CA LEU A 269 10.94 -9.07 16.78
C LEU A 269 12.27 -8.34 16.60
N VAL A 270 13.37 -9.08 16.58
CA VAL A 270 14.73 -8.53 16.57
C VAL A 270 15.11 -8.03 15.17
N PRO A 271 15.65 -6.81 15.04
CA PRO A 271 16.05 -6.26 13.75
C PRO A 271 17.33 -6.88 13.21
N GLY A 272 17.32 -7.25 11.94
CA GLY A 272 18.52 -7.16 11.12
C GLY A 272 18.60 -5.74 10.58
N SER A 273 19.52 -4.93 11.03
CA SER A 273 19.66 -3.54 10.65
C SER A 273 20.00 -3.39 9.16
N SER A 274 19.17 -2.71 8.40
CA SER A 274 19.54 -2.09 7.14
C SER A 274 18.64 -0.88 6.93
N HIS A 275 19.12 0.28 7.31
CA HIS A 275 18.56 1.53 6.84
C HIS A 275 18.90 1.64 5.34
N MET A 276 17.91 1.49 4.47
CA MET A 276 18.07 1.93 3.08
C MET A 276 17.81 3.42 3.01
N VAL A 277 18.85 4.17 2.66
CA VAL A 277 18.73 5.56 2.25
C VAL A 277 18.19 5.55 0.83
N PHE A 278 17.03 6.16 0.60
CA PHE A 278 16.53 6.37 -0.76
C PHE A 278 17.50 7.29 -1.51
N SER A 279 18.04 6.81 -2.61
CA SER A 279 18.73 7.66 -3.56
C SER A 279 17.70 8.48 -4.34
N SER A 280 17.86 9.78 -4.38
CA SER A 280 17.05 10.71 -5.16
C SER A 280 17.17 10.54 -6.69
N ASP A 281 18.02 9.60 -7.14
CA ASP A 281 18.42 9.43 -8.54
C ASP A 281 17.73 8.24 -9.24
N VAL A 282 16.65 7.70 -8.69
CA VAL A 282 15.87 6.67 -9.38
C VAL A 282 14.95 7.34 -10.41
N PRO A 283 15.17 7.15 -11.72
CA PRO A 283 14.27 7.68 -12.74
C PRO A 283 12.88 7.07 -12.58
N ALA A 284 11.85 7.85 -12.88
CA ALA A 284 10.48 7.36 -12.88
C ALA A 284 10.36 6.16 -13.85
N PRO A 285 9.78 5.03 -13.39
CA PRO A 285 9.55 3.91 -14.28
C PRO A 285 8.50 4.26 -15.33
N ALA A 286 8.67 3.73 -16.54
CA ALA A 286 7.68 3.88 -17.60
C ALA A 286 6.33 3.23 -17.20
N PRO A 287 5.20 3.80 -17.62
CA PRO A 287 3.88 3.19 -17.35
C PRO A 287 3.77 1.81 -18.01
N ILE A 288 3.18 0.87 -17.27
CA ILE A 288 2.91 -0.48 -17.75
C ILE A 288 1.41 -0.61 -18.01
N VAL A 289 1.05 -0.83 -19.28
CA VAL A 289 -0.32 -1.13 -19.68
C VAL A 289 -0.51 -2.65 -19.66
N VAL A 290 -1.50 -3.12 -18.91
CA VAL A 290 -1.89 -4.54 -18.91
C VAL A 290 -3.11 -4.69 -19.81
N SER A 291 -2.94 -5.35 -20.95
CA SER A 291 -4.05 -5.69 -21.86
C SER A 291 -4.69 -7.04 -21.48
N ASP A 292 -5.97 -7.22 -21.85
CA ASP A 292 -6.83 -8.36 -21.50
C ASP A 292 -6.32 -9.75 -22.00
N ASP A 293 -5.33 -9.78 -22.89
CA ASP A 293 -4.90 -10.99 -23.59
C ASP A 293 -3.80 -11.78 -22.89
N GLY A 294 -3.48 -11.49 -21.62
CA GLY A 294 -2.54 -12.31 -20.82
C GLY A 294 -1.09 -12.36 -21.32
N GLY A 295 -0.76 -11.59 -22.37
CA GLY A 295 0.58 -11.48 -22.93
C GLY A 295 1.51 -10.60 -22.08
N PRO A 296 2.85 -10.72 -22.22
CA PRO A 296 3.78 -9.85 -21.52
C PRO A 296 3.54 -8.39 -21.97
N ALA A 297 3.40 -7.50 -20.98
CA ALA A 297 3.20 -6.07 -21.19
C ALA A 297 4.28 -5.49 -22.11
N LYS A 298 3.88 -4.84 -23.20
CA LYS A 298 4.80 -4.10 -24.05
C LYS A 298 5.01 -2.69 -23.48
N PRO A 299 6.27 -2.18 -23.43
CA PRO A 299 6.51 -0.77 -23.11
C PRO A 299 5.82 0.12 -24.15
N LEU A 300 5.21 1.20 -23.70
CA LEU A 300 4.75 2.27 -24.60
C LEU A 300 5.98 2.88 -25.27
N ASP A 301 6.07 2.76 -26.61
CA ASP A 301 7.08 3.47 -27.40
C ASP A 301 6.82 4.98 -27.28
N VAL A 302 7.64 5.64 -26.47
CA VAL A 302 7.72 7.10 -26.48
C VAL A 302 8.62 7.47 -27.66
N ALA A 303 8.01 7.86 -28.78
CA ALA A 303 8.69 8.33 -29.98
C ALA A 303 9.64 9.50 -29.64
N GLY A 304 10.93 9.34 -29.95
CA GLY A 304 11.87 10.45 -30.06
C GLY A 304 13.10 10.39 -29.16
N ALA A 305 13.96 9.37 -29.32
CA ALA A 305 15.37 9.52 -28.97
C ALA A 305 16.19 9.82 -30.26
N PRO A 306 17.07 10.81 -30.27
CA PRO A 306 17.93 11.06 -31.44
C PRO A 306 19.02 9.98 -31.57
N ASP A 307 19.28 9.58 -32.81
CA ASP A 307 20.33 8.64 -33.18
C ASP A 307 21.70 9.03 -32.60
N GLY A 308 22.30 8.10 -31.88
CA GLY A 308 23.69 8.20 -31.42
C GLY A 308 24.69 7.80 -32.55
N PRO A 309 25.93 8.27 -32.49
CA PRO A 309 26.88 8.16 -33.62
C PRO A 309 27.41 6.74 -33.83
N ASP A 310 27.65 6.43 -35.12
CA ASP A 310 28.24 5.23 -35.70
C ASP A 310 29.40 4.61 -34.89
N ARG A 311 29.34 3.29 -34.67
CA ARG A 311 30.50 2.49 -34.25
C ARG A 311 31.26 1.99 -35.47
N PRO A 312 32.61 2.16 -35.51
CA PRO A 312 33.44 1.62 -36.60
C PRO A 312 33.53 0.09 -36.52
N GLY A 313 33.62 -0.50 -37.73
CA GLY A 313 33.57 -1.93 -37.99
C GLY A 313 34.66 -2.78 -37.32
N ALA A 314 34.30 -4.02 -37.04
CA ALA A 314 35.21 -5.09 -36.63
C ALA A 314 35.91 -5.70 -37.84
N PRO A 315 37.20 -6.10 -37.74
CA PRO A 315 37.95 -6.67 -38.84
C PRO A 315 37.64 -8.16 -39.07
N ASP A 316 37.65 -8.55 -40.36
CA ASP A 316 37.57 -9.91 -40.89
C ASP A 316 38.59 -10.88 -40.27
N ARG A 317 38.18 -12.12 -40.02
CA ARG A 317 39.09 -13.27 -39.81
C ARG A 317 39.20 -14.08 -41.10
N PRO A 318 40.44 -14.42 -41.52
CA PRO A 318 40.63 -15.30 -42.68
C PRO A 318 40.56 -16.77 -42.31
N SER A 319 40.08 -17.54 -43.30
CA SER A 319 40.12 -18.99 -43.61
C SER A 319 40.23 -20.01 -42.47
#